data_d7b0f8a39f046fc5ab10a74060a21e3e
#
_entry.id   d7b0f8a39f046fc5ab10a74060a21e3e
#
_cell.length_a   1.000
_cell.length_b   1.000
_cell.length_c   1.000
_cell.angle_alpha   90.00
_cell.angle_beta   90.00
_cell.angle_gamma   90.00
#
_symmetry.space_group_name_H-M   'P 1'
#
loop_
_entity.id
_entity.type
_entity.pdbx_description
1 polymer ?
#
loop_
_entity_poly.entity_id
_entity_poly.type
_entity_poly.pdbx_seq_one_letter_code
_entity_poly.pdbx_strand_id
1 'polypeptide(L)'
;LSRKKLLQILIRSALANGDFEVHFQPVFEISTGLFRKAEALLRLRDAAGSFISPAEFIPVAEETGLIVDVGYLVLDTVCRQLLSMASVAGLPFQIAVNISAIQLLQTNFVSRVVEIIQYHGINPQQLEFEITESVLINSFEQVKGVMQQLRDKGIRFALDDFGTGY
;
A
#
# COMPACT_ATOMS: atom_id res chain seq x y z
N LEU A 1 18.59 -13.66 19.66
CA LEU A 1 17.85 -13.56 18.40
C LEU A 1 18.41 -12.41 17.56
N SER A 2 18.61 -12.62 16.25
CA SER A 2 19.02 -11.52 15.36
C SER A 2 17.90 -10.46 15.24
N ARG A 3 18.25 -9.20 14.95
CA ARG A 3 17.29 -8.10 14.76
C ARG A 3 16.23 -8.47 13.71
N LYS A 4 16.65 -9.04 12.60
CA LYS A 4 15.75 -9.53 11.53
C LYS A 4 14.73 -10.54 12.05
N LYS A 5 15.15 -11.51 12.87
CA LYS A 5 14.25 -12.53 13.43
C LYS A 5 13.26 -11.93 14.43
N LEU A 6 13.70 -10.95 15.21
CA LEU A 6 12.80 -10.21 16.10
C LEU A 6 11.75 -9.43 15.31
N LEU A 7 12.13 -8.75 14.23
CA LEU A 7 11.20 -8.04 13.34
C LEU A 7 10.22 -9.00 12.68
N GLN A 8 10.66 -10.15 12.20
CA GLN A 8 9.77 -11.16 11.61
C GLN A 8 8.70 -11.62 12.61
N ILE A 9 9.09 -11.89 13.86
CA ILE A 9 8.14 -12.28 14.92
C ILE A 9 7.16 -11.15 15.19
N LEU A 10 7.65 -9.92 15.29
CA LEU A 10 6.81 -8.76 15.55
C LEU A 10 5.81 -8.51 14.42
N ILE A 11 6.23 -8.60 13.16
CA ILE A 11 5.34 -8.47 12.00
C ILE A 11 4.23 -9.53 12.03
N ARG A 12 4.57 -10.79 12.31
CA ARG A 12 3.58 -11.86 12.45
C ARG A 12 2.59 -11.60 13.58
N SER A 13 3.10 -11.16 14.73
CA SER A 13 2.26 -10.80 15.87
C SER A 13 1.33 -9.64 15.53
N ALA A 14 1.86 -8.60 14.91
CA ALA A 14 1.07 -7.43 14.52
C ALA A 14 -0.03 -7.77 13.49
N LEU A 15 0.25 -8.67 12.55
CA LEU A 15 -0.77 -9.19 11.63
C LEU A 15 -1.89 -9.93 12.36
N ALA A 16 -1.50 -10.81 13.31
CA ALA A 16 -2.47 -11.63 14.05
C ALA A 16 -3.35 -10.80 15.00
N ASN A 17 -2.79 -9.75 15.60
CA ASN A 17 -3.47 -8.94 16.61
C ASN A 17 -4.11 -7.67 16.06
N GLY A 18 -3.80 -7.29 14.81
CA GLY A 18 -4.26 -6.02 14.24
C GLY A 18 -3.49 -4.80 14.78
N ASP A 19 -2.23 -4.97 15.14
CA ASP A 19 -1.40 -3.91 15.76
C ASP A 19 -0.70 -3.00 14.72
N PHE A 20 -0.90 -3.25 13.42
CA PHE A 20 -0.45 -2.32 12.39
C PHE A 20 -1.33 -1.07 12.36
N GLU A 21 -0.69 0.08 12.24
CA GLU A 21 -1.36 1.34 12.00
C GLU A 21 -1.15 1.79 10.55
N VAL A 22 -2.15 2.41 9.95
CA VAL A 22 -2.03 3.09 8.65
C VAL A 22 -2.28 4.57 8.88
N HIS A 23 -1.25 5.37 8.66
CA HIS A 23 -1.33 6.81 8.74
C HIS A 23 -1.56 7.40 7.35
N PHE A 24 -2.31 8.47 7.26
CA PHE A 24 -2.64 9.12 5.99
C PHE A 24 -1.99 10.50 5.96
N GLN A 25 -1.05 10.69 5.05
CA GLN A 25 -0.40 11.97 4.83
C GLN A 25 -1.09 12.73 3.69
N PRO A 26 -1.75 13.86 3.98
CA PRO A 26 -2.40 14.65 2.94
C PRO A 26 -1.39 15.22 1.95
N VAL A 27 -1.77 15.22 0.67
CA VAL A 27 -1.01 15.84 -0.42
C VAL A 27 -1.74 17.10 -0.86
N PHE A 28 -1.06 18.24 -0.77
CA PHE A 28 -1.59 19.52 -1.19
C PHE A 28 -1.43 19.70 -2.71
N GLU A 29 -2.54 19.93 -3.40
CA GLU A 29 -2.54 20.19 -4.83
C GLU A 29 -2.43 21.71 -5.07
N ILE A 30 -1.27 22.16 -5.55
CA ILE A 30 -0.96 23.60 -5.73
C ILE A 30 -1.91 24.24 -6.73
N SER A 31 -2.29 23.53 -7.80
CA SER A 31 -3.14 24.05 -8.87
C SER A 31 -4.55 24.38 -8.42
N THR A 32 -5.08 23.66 -7.45
CA THR A 32 -6.45 23.83 -6.95
C THR A 32 -6.52 24.44 -5.55
N GLY A 33 -5.41 24.44 -4.82
CA GLY A 33 -5.36 24.89 -3.41
C GLY A 33 -6.09 23.92 -2.47
N LEU A 34 -6.31 22.66 -2.85
CA LEU A 34 -7.08 21.68 -2.09
C LEU A 34 -6.26 20.43 -1.77
N PHE A 35 -6.69 19.74 -0.70
CA PHE A 35 -6.24 18.39 -0.39
C PHE A 35 -7.23 17.39 -0.99
N ARG A 36 -6.86 16.76 -2.11
CA ARG A 36 -7.68 15.75 -2.81
C ARG A 36 -7.06 14.37 -2.82
N LYS A 37 -5.88 14.25 -2.24
CA LYS A 37 -5.12 13.01 -2.20
C LYS A 37 -4.43 12.88 -0.84
N ALA A 38 -4.25 11.65 -0.40
CA ALA A 38 -3.36 11.30 0.70
C ALA A 38 -2.51 10.09 0.33
N GLU A 39 -1.38 9.92 0.97
CA GLU A 39 -0.57 8.72 0.92
C GLU A 39 -0.81 7.87 2.18
N ALA A 40 -1.06 6.59 2.00
CA ALA A 40 -1.18 5.62 3.09
C ALA A 40 0.20 5.13 3.50
N LEU A 41 0.57 5.37 4.74
CA LEU A 41 1.88 5.08 5.30
C LEU A 41 1.77 4.08 6.44
N LEU A 42 2.28 2.88 6.21
CA LEU A 42 2.28 1.81 7.19
C LEU A 42 3.16 2.16 8.39
N ARG A 43 2.67 1.84 9.59
CA ARG A 43 3.38 2.05 10.86
C ARG A 43 3.35 0.79 11.69
N LEU A 44 4.47 0.50 12.33
CA LEU A 44 4.64 -0.62 13.25
C LEU A 44 5.30 -0.10 14.54
N ARG A 45 4.80 -0.53 15.70
CA ARG A 45 5.40 -0.21 17.00
C ARG A 45 6.11 -1.41 17.57
N ASP A 46 7.16 -1.14 18.32
CA ASP A 46 7.81 -2.13 19.17
C ASP A 46 7.02 -2.35 20.49
N ALA A 47 7.49 -3.27 21.31
CA ALA A 47 6.87 -3.58 22.59
C ALA A 47 6.88 -2.41 23.60
N ALA A 48 7.75 -1.41 23.39
CA ALA A 48 7.80 -0.19 24.19
C ALA A 48 6.87 0.90 23.64
N GLY A 49 6.17 0.66 22.53
CA GLY A 49 5.28 1.60 21.89
C GLY A 49 5.96 2.58 20.93
N SER A 50 7.26 2.44 20.70
CA SER A 50 8.00 3.30 19.77
C SER A 50 7.84 2.86 18.33
N PHE A 51 7.77 3.79 17.39
CA PHE A 51 7.71 3.46 15.97
C PHE A 51 9.02 2.86 15.48
N ILE A 52 8.89 1.77 14.73
CA ILE A 52 9.97 1.17 13.95
C ILE A 52 9.95 1.79 12.56
N SER A 53 11.13 2.14 12.04
CA SER A 53 11.24 2.71 10.69
C SER A 53 10.72 1.73 9.63
N PRO A 54 9.88 2.16 8.68
CA PRO A 54 9.48 1.35 7.53
C PRO A 54 10.68 0.80 6.74
N ALA A 55 11.75 1.57 6.62
CA ALA A 55 13.00 1.14 5.98
C ALA A 55 13.66 -0.06 6.69
N GLU A 56 13.32 -0.32 7.95
CA GLU A 56 13.83 -1.45 8.72
C GLU A 56 12.94 -2.69 8.62
N PHE A 57 11.62 -2.54 8.72
CA PHE A 57 10.72 -3.71 8.78
C PHE A 57 10.14 -4.13 7.42
N ILE A 58 9.97 -3.21 6.45
CA ILE A 58 9.42 -3.55 5.14
C ILE A 58 10.32 -4.53 4.39
N PRO A 59 11.67 -4.36 4.33
CA PRO A 59 12.53 -5.35 3.70
C PRO A 59 12.41 -6.74 4.33
N VAL A 60 12.24 -6.82 5.66
CA VAL A 60 12.02 -8.10 6.35
C VAL A 60 10.67 -8.71 5.98
N ALA A 61 9.62 -7.90 5.88
CA ALA A 61 8.30 -8.36 5.41
C ALA A 61 8.37 -8.89 3.96
N GLU A 62 9.12 -8.24 3.08
CA GLU A 62 9.34 -8.66 1.70
C GLU A 62 10.10 -9.99 1.63
N GLU A 63 11.26 -10.08 2.28
CA GLU A 63 12.09 -11.29 2.28
C GLU A 63 11.37 -12.52 2.86
N THR A 64 10.45 -12.30 3.80
CA THR A 64 9.69 -13.37 4.45
C THR A 64 8.33 -13.63 3.80
N GLY A 65 7.95 -12.87 2.76
CA GLY A 65 6.66 -12.95 2.10
C GLY A 65 5.48 -12.38 2.90
N LEU A 66 5.72 -11.90 4.11
CA LEU A 66 4.67 -11.34 4.98
C LEU A 66 4.11 -10.02 4.41
N ILE A 67 4.84 -9.37 3.50
CA ILE A 67 4.39 -8.14 2.83
C ILE A 67 3.08 -8.34 2.06
N VAL A 68 2.76 -9.56 1.64
CA VAL A 68 1.52 -9.87 0.93
C VAL A 68 0.32 -9.68 1.85
N ASP A 69 0.33 -10.29 3.03
CA ASP A 69 -0.76 -10.17 4.00
C ASP A 69 -0.85 -8.75 4.59
N VAL A 70 0.30 -8.14 4.85
CA VAL A 70 0.39 -6.73 5.27
C VAL A 70 -0.25 -5.82 4.21
N GLY A 71 0.01 -6.06 2.93
CA GLY A 71 -0.55 -5.27 1.84
C GLY A 71 -2.07 -5.37 1.75
N TYR A 72 -2.64 -6.55 1.94
CA TYR A 72 -4.10 -6.70 1.97
C TYR A 72 -4.73 -6.01 3.19
N LEU A 73 -4.08 -6.04 4.35
CA LEU A 73 -4.50 -5.29 5.53
C LEU A 73 -4.50 -3.79 5.27
N VAL A 74 -3.43 -3.27 4.65
CA VAL A 74 -3.35 -1.85 4.27
C VAL A 74 -4.47 -1.48 3.30
N LEU A 75 -4.68 -2.28 2.26
CA LEU A 75 -5.70 -2.02 1.24
C LEU A 75 -7.11 -2.02 1.85
N ASP A 76 -7.42 -2.97 2.72
CA ASP A 76 -8.70 -3.01 3.44
C ASP A 76 -8.90 -1.76 4.30
N THR A 77 -7.86 -1.34 5.01
CA THR A 77 -7.89 -0.11 5.84
C THR A 77 -8.09 1.14 4.99
N VAL A 78 -7.41 1.23 3.84
CA VAL A 78 -7.53 2.33 2.88
C VAL A 78 -8.96 2.40 2.32
N CYS A 79 -9.53 1.27 1.94
CA CYS A 79 -10.91 1.23 1.43
C CYS A 79 -11.93 1.69 2.48
N ARG A 80 -11.77 1.27 3.73
CA ARG A 80 -12.59 1.77 4.85
C ARG A 80 -12.46 3.28 5.05
N GLN A 81 -11.23 3.80 4.95
CA GLN A 81 -10.99 5.24 5.06
C GLN A 81 -11.66 6.02 3.93
N LEU A 82 -11.56 5.55 2.68
CA LEU A 82 -12.23 6.17 1.53
C LEU A 82 -13.75 6.24 1.72
N LEU A 83 -14.36 5.19 2.25
CA LEU A 83 -15.78 5.19 2.58
C LEU A 83 -16.14 6.26 3.62
N SER A 84 -15.35 6.37 4.67
CA SER A 84 -15.60 7.37 5.72
C SER A 84 -15.48 8.80 5.21
N MET A 85 -14.57 9.03 4.25
CA MET A 85 -14.35 10.35 3.65
C MET A 85 -15.40 10.73 2.60
N ALA A 86 -16.02 9.76 1.93
CA ALA A 86 -17.04 10.01 0.90
C ALA A 86 -18.22 10.82 1.43
N SER A 87 -18.54 10.68 2.72
CA SER A 87 -19.62 11.42 3.38
C SER A 87 -19.27 12.87 3.75
N VAL A 88 -17.98 13.21 3.78
CA VAL A 88 -17.51 14.50 4.32
C VAL A 88 -17.11 15.48 3.23
N ALA A 89 -16.57 15.02 2.11
CA ALA A 89 -15.83 15.88 1.18
C ALA A 89 -16.59 16.29 -0.10
N GLY A 90 -17.68 15.63 -0.47
CA GLY A 90 -18.44 15.95 -1.71
C GLY A 90 -17.62 15.87 -3.02
N LEU A 91 -16.34 15.53 -2.95
CA LEU A 91 -15.38 15.46 -4.04
C LEU A 91 -14.67 14.11 -4.02
N PRO A 92 -14.29 13.56 -5.19
CA PRO A 92 -13.54 12.32 -5.25
C PRO A 92 -12.16 12.51 -4.59
N PHE A 93 -11.96 11.86 -3.47
CA PHE A 93 -10.67 11.82 -2.77
C PHE A 93 -9.92 10.56 -3.18
N GLN A 94 -8.61 10.66 -3.34
CA GLN A 94 -7.75 9.56 -3.73
C GLN A 94 -6.79 9.19 -2.60
N ILE A 95 -6.47 7.90 -2.48
CA ILE A 95 -5.42 7.44 -1.58
C ILE A 95 -4.40 6.63 -2.38
N ALA A 96 -3.14 7.04 -2.25
CA ALA A 96 -2.00 6.34 -2.80
C ALA A 96 -1.51 5.26 -1.81
N VAL A 97 -1.18 4.10 -2.33
CA VAL A 97 -0.71 2.93 -1.56
C VAL A 97 0.56 2.39 -2.19
N ASN A 98 1.61 2.24 -1.39
CA ASN A 98 2.85 1.63 -1.82
C ASN A 98 2.68 0.12 -2.01
N ILE A 99 3.07 -0.41 -3.17
CA ILE A 99 2.96 -1.82 -3.53
C ILE A 99 4.33 -2.36 -3.93
N SER A 100 4.73 -3.47 -3.34
CA SER A 100 5.98 -4.15 -3.71
C SER A 100 5.81 -5.08 -4.92
N ALA A 101 6.92 -5.38 -5.60
CA ALA A 101 6.95 -6.37 -6.68
C ALA A 101 6.44 -7.74 -6.22
N ILE A 102 6.75 -8.13 -4.99
CA ILE A 102 6.35 -9.42 -4.41
C ILE A 102 4.82 -9.55 -4.35
N GLN A 103 4.13 -8.45 -4.03
CA GLN A 103 2.66 -8.41 -4.03
C GLN A 103 2.10 -8.52 -5.45
N LEU A 104 2.63 -7.72 -6.39
CA LEU A 104 2.19 -7.74 -7.80
C LEU A 104 2.37 -9.11 -8.46
N LEU A 105 3.40 -9.87 -8.07
CA LEU A 105 3.70 -11.19 -8.62
C LEU A 105 2.88 -12.33 -8.02
N GLN A 106 2.03 -12.07 -7.02
CA GLN A 106 1.12 -13.10 -6.51
C GLN A 106 0.06 -13.45 -7.57
N THR A 107 -0.16 -14.73 -7.82
CA THR A 107 -1.09 -15.21 -8.85
C THR A 107 -2.54 -14.76 -8.64
N ASN A 108 -2.93 -14.53 -7.39
CA ASN A 108 -4.27 -14.09 -7.00
C ASN A 108 -4.34 -12.59 -6.66
N PHE A 109 -3.30 -11.81 -6.93
CA PHE A 109 -3.26 -10.40 -6.50
C PHE A 109 -4.40 -9.57 -7.09
N VAL A 110 -4.62 -9.66 -8.41
CA VAL A 110 -5.71 -8.93 -9.08
C VAL A 110 -7.07 -9.30 -8.51
N SER A 111 -7.37 -10.60 -8.36
CA SER A 111 -8.66 -11.05 -7.83
C SER A 111 -8.89 -10.59 -6.39
N ARG A 112 -7.86 -10.68 -5.55
CA ARG A 112 -7.95 -10.24 -4.15
C ARG A 112 -8.16 -8.73 -4.03
N VAL A 113 -7.46 -7.94 -4.83
CA VAL A 113 -7.67 -6.47 -4.88
C VAL A 113 -9.11 -6.15 -5.28
N VAL A 114 -9.62 -6.80 -6.34
CA VAL A 114 -10.98 -6.59 -6.82
C VAL A 114 -12.02 -7.00 -5.76
N GLU A 115 -11.81 -8.13 -5.08
CA GLU A 115 -12.69 -8.58 -3.98
C GLU A 115 -12.77 -7.53 -2.85
N ILE A 116 -11.63 -6.98 -2.42
CA ILE A 116 -11.60 -5.96 -1.35
C ILE A 116 -12.32 -4.68 -1.80
N ILE A 117 -12.07 -4.22 -3.03
CA ILE A 117 -12.72 -3.03 -3.58
C ILE A 117 -14.25 -3.24 -3.65
N GLN A 118 -14.70 -4.40 -4.13
CA GLN A 118 -16.12 -4.74 -4.25
C GLN A 118 -16.79 -4.89 -2.88
N TYR A 119 -16.09 -5.51 -1.92
CA TYR A 119 -16.60 -5.67 -0.56
C TYR A 119 -16.90 -4.32 0.10
N HIS A 120 -16.01 -3.34 -0.08
CA HIS A 120 -16.20 -2.00 0.46
C HIS A 120 -17.06 -1.09 -0.44
N GLY A 121 -17.30 -1.46 -1.69
CA GLY A 121 -18.09 -0.66 -2.63
C GLY A 121 -17.46 0.68 -3.02
N ILE A 122 -16.13 0.79 -2.98
CA ILE A 122 -15.43 2.02 -3.37
C ILE A 122 -15.24 2.09 -4.90
N ASN A 123 -15.06 3.30 -5.43
CA ASN A 123 -14.66 3.50 -6.80
C ASN A 123 -13.16 3.19 -6.97
N PRO A 124 -12.76 2.25 -7.85
CA PRO A 124 -11.35 1.91 -8.07
C PRO A 124 -10.47 3.11 -8.45
N GLN A 125 -11.03 4.14 -9.08
CA GLN A 125 -10.30 5.38 -9.43
C GLN A 125 -9.85 6.20 -8.22
N GLN A 126 -10.36 5.89 -7.02
CA GLN A 126 -9.91 6.50 -5.78
C GLN A 126 -8.64 5.86 -5.23
N LEU A 127 -8.20 4.73 -5.81
CA LEU A 127 -6.94 4.07 -5.47
C LEU A 127 -5.86 4.40 -6.49
N GLU A 128 -4.67 4.71 -5.98
CA GLU A 128 -3.45 4.82 -6.76
C GLU A 128 -2.40 3.91 -6.15
N PHE A 129 -1.84 3.01 -6.95
CA PHE A 129 -0.75 2.14 -6.52
C PHE A 129 0.57 2.78 -6.88
N GLU A 130 1.40 3.01 -5.87
CA GLU A 130 2.75 3.54 -6.04
C GLU A 130 3.74 2.38 -6.07
N ILE A 131 4.56 2.36 -7.11
CA ILE A 131 5.64 1.38 -7.29
C ILE A 131 6.95 2.12 -7.47
N THR A 132 8.04 1.53 -6.99
CA THR A 132 9.36 2.14 -7.14
C THR A 132 9.88 1.97 -8.57
N GLU A 133 10.78 2.86 -9.00
CA GLU A 133 11.47 2.75 -10.28
C GLU A 133 12.18 1.39 -10.41
N SER A 134 12.78 0.88 -9.34
CA SER A 134 13.45 -0.42 -9.30
C SER A 134 12.53 -1.59 -9.68
N VAL A 135 11.27 -1.55 -9.28
CA VAL A 135 10.26 -2.57 -9.66
C VAL A 135 10.05 -2.56 -11.16
N LEU A 136 9.94 -1.38 -11.79
CA LEU A 136 9.78 -1.27 -13.23
C LEU A 136 11.03 -1.75 -13.98
N ILE A 137 12.23 -1.37 -13.53
CA ILE A 137 13.46 -1.75 -14.21
C ILE A 137 13.69 -3.26 -14.13
N ASN A 138 13.53 -3.85 -12.95
CA ASN A 138 13.92 -5.24 -12.69
C ASN A 138 12.82 -6.27 -12.97
N SER A 139 11.56 -5.87 -12.96
CA SER A 139 10.42 -6.80 -12.97
C SER A 139 9.34 -6.42 -13.99
N PHE A 140 9.58 -5.47 -14.88
CA PHE A 140 8.55 -4.93 -15.77
C PHE A 140 7.84 -6.01 -16.59
N GLU A 141 8.60 -6.93 -17.19
CA GLU A 141 8.03 -8.00 -18.02
C GLU A 141 7.09 -8.93 -17.21
N GLN A 142 7.39 -9.13 -15.93
CA GLN A 142 6.56 -9.95 -15.04
C GLN A 142 5.31 -9.22 -14.53
N VAL A 143 5.41 -7.90 -14.28
CA VAL A 143 4.33 -7.14 -13.64
C VAL A 143 3.44 -6.36 -14.61
N LYS A 144 3.88 -6.12 -15.85
CA LYS A 144 3.13 -5.31 -16.83
C LYS A 144 1.70 -5.83 -17.07
N GLY A 145 1.54 -7.14 -17.14
CA GLY A 145 0.21 -7.76 -17.35
C GLY A 145 -0.73 -7.55 -16.16
N VAL A 146 -0.20 -7.68 -14.94
CA VAL A 146 -0.95 -7.42 -13.70
C VAL A 146 -1.32 -5.94 -13.61
N MET A 147 -0.38 -5.05 -13.89
CA MET A 147 -0.64 -3.61 -13.90
C MET A 147 -1.72 -3.23 -14.92
N GLN A 148 -1.68 -3.81 -16.11
CA GLN A 148 -2.70 -3.57 -17.14
C GLN A 148 -4.09 -4.03 -16.67
N GLN A 149 -4.20 -5.23 -16.10
CA GLN A 149 -5.47 -5.74 -15.56
C GLN A 149 -6.05 -4.81 -14.47
N LEU A 150 -5.21 -4.31 -13.58
CA LEU A 150 -5.64 -3.37 -12.52
C LEU A 150 -6.04 -2.00 -13.08
N ARG A 151 -5.31 -1.50 -14.09
CA ARG A 151 -5.67 -0.26 -14.80
C ARG A 151 -7.01 -0.40 -15.53
N ASP A 152 -7.27 -1.55 -16.15
CA ASP A 152 -8.55 -1.84 -16.82
C ASP A 152 -9.72 -1.85 -15.81
N LYS A 153 -9.44 -2.09 -14.53
CA LYS A 153 -10.43 -1.97 -13.43
C LYS A 153 -10.55 -0.54 -12.89
N GLY A 154 -9.73 0.40 -13.35
CA GLY A 154 -9.78 1.81 -12.97
C GLY A 154 -8.75 2.24 -11.93
N ILE A 155 -7.91 1.32 -11.43
CA ILE A 155 -6.85 1.65 -10.47
C ILE A 155 -5.74 2.43 -11.21
N ARG A 156 -5.23 3.47 -10.58
CA ARG A 156 -4.13 4.28 -11.10
C ARG A 156 -2.79 3.75 -10.61
N PHE A 157 -1.74 4.04 -11.38
CA PHE A 157 -0.36 3.75 -10.99
C PHE A 157 0.48 5.02 -11.04
N ALA A 158 1.36 5.16 -10.06
CA ALA A 158 2.38 6.20 -10.00
C ALA A 158 3.74 5.58 -9.70
N LEU A 159 4.79 6.30 -10.10
CA LEU A 159 6.16 5.96 -9.76
C LEU A 159 6.57 6.73 -8.52
N ASP A 160 7.04 6.00 -7.51
CA ASP A 160 7.69 6.54 -6.33
C ASP A 160 9.22 6.48 -6.49
N ASP A 161 9.93 7.35 -5.80
CA ASP A 161 11.40 7.44 -5.82
C ASP A 161 12.00 7.59 -7.24
N PHE A 162 11.28 8.25 -8.17
CA PHE A 162 11.76 8.50 -9.52
C PHE A 162 13.05 9.33 -9.50
N GLY A 163 14.06 8.85 -10.24
CA GLY A 163 15.36 9.52 -10.33
C GLY A 163 16.34 9.15 -9.22
N THR A 164 16.00 8.23 -8.31
CA THR A 164 16.92 7.67 -7.30
C THR A 164 17.64 6.41 -7.80
N GLY A 165 17.19 5.83 -8.92
CA GLY A 165 17.87 4.77 -9.67
C GLY A 165 19.01 5.33 -10.55
N TYR A 166 20.02 4.50 -10.83
CA TYR A 166 21.18 4.85 -11.67
C TYR A 166 20.83 4.85 -13.15
#